data_c2d866579ee19990346c187d376b45b7
#
_entry.id   c2d866579ee19990346c187d376b45b7
#
_cell.length_a   1.000
_cell.length_b   1.000
_cell.length_c   1.000
_cell.angle_alpha   90.00
_cell.angle_beta   90.00
_cell.angle_gamma   90.00
#
_symmetry.space_group_name_H-M   'P 1'
#
loop_
_entity.id
_entity.type
_entity.pdbx_description
1 polymer ?
#
loop_
_entity_poly.entity_id
_entity_poly.type
_entity_poly.pdbx_seq_one_letter_code
_entity_poly.pdbx_strand_id
1 'polypeptide(L)'
;FYGVAEREGDESLVRTGCIPAGSASAEAADAIEQAVLGFEDAMHRFEFHRALGVCDAFLRGANKRWSDASKAAKAAGTEDPARGDDLMTQALVDAFAELRVATVLMHGVVPRGCELICEYFDIAPEAFFSWDHVLETTDEFVRALGEEPGSHRVKVLPPRFDFFAY
;
A
#
# COMPACT_ATOMS: atom_id res chain seq x y z
N PHE A 1 -3.00 2.24 -7.16
CA PHE A 1 -1.64 2.76 -7.44
C PHE A 1 -1.41 2.87 -8.94
N TYR A 2 -1.36 1.75 -9.65
CA TYR A 2 -1.22 1.74 -11.11
C TYR A 2 -2.32 2.54 -11.83
N GLY A 3 -3.56 2.39 -11.41
CA GLY A 3 -4.70 3.08 -12.02
C GLY A 3 -4.72 4.59 -11.79
N VAL A 4 -4.02 5.13 -10.79
CA VAL A 4 -3.81 6.57 -10.59
C VAL A 4 -2.73 7.04 -11.56
N ALA A 5 -1.63 6.33 -11.62
CA ALA A 5 -0.53 6.60 -12.54
C ALA A 5 -1.00 6.64 -14.00
N GLU A 6 -1.87 5.71 -14.42
CA GLU A 6 -2.39 5.65 -15.79
C GLU A 6 -3.44 6.73 -16.10
N ARG A 7 -4.35 7.04 -15.13
CA ARG A 7 -5.47 7.96 -15.38
C ARG A 7 -5.10 9.42 -15.41
N GLU A 8 -4.08 9.81 -14.67
CA GLU A 8 -3.76 11.23 -14.54
C GLU A 8 -2.66 11.68 -15.52
N GLY A 9 -2.10 10.75 -16.30
CA GLY A 9 -0.95 11.03 -17.16
C GLY A 9 0.15 11.65 -16.31
N ASP A 10 0.07 11.39 -15.01
CA ASP A 10 0.81 12.11 -14.09
C ASP A 10 2.17 11.57 -14.02
N GLU A 11 2.72 12.42 -14.38
CA GLU A 11 4.03 12.64 -14.46
C GLU A 11 4.78 12.55 -13.11
N SER A 12 4.17 12.65 -11.94
CA SER A 12 4.91 12.59 -10.66
C SER A 12 5.17 11.15 -10.19
N LEU A 13 4.18 10.30 -10.16
CA LEU A 13 4.34 8.89 -9.79
C LEU A 13 4.75 8.00 -10.94
N VAL A 14 4.19 8.25 -12.13
CA VAL A 14 4.59 7.55 -13.35
C VAL A 14 5.92 8.05 -13.87
N ARG A 15 6.26 9.34 -13.68
CA ARG A 15 7.56 9.90 -14.07
C ARG A 15 8.67 9.40 -13.18
N THR A 16 8.43 9.25 -11.88
CA THR A 16 9.43 8.66 -11.04
C THR A 16 9.37 7.15 -11.05
N GLY A 17 8.16 6.57 -11.22
CA GLY A 17 7.95 5.13 -11.14
C GLY A 17 8.52 4.56 -9.84
N CYS A 18 8.53 5.38 -8.78
CA CYS A 18 9.17 5.02 -7.52
C CYS A 18 8.13 4.88 -6.40
N ILE A 19 8.44 4.07 -5.41
CA ILE A 19 7.72 4.08 -4.14
C ILE A 19 7.93 5.45 -3.50
N PRO A 20 6.85 6.16 -3.10
CA PRO A 20 6.99 7.49 -2.54
C PRO A 20 7.71 7.45 -1.19
N ALA A 21 8.64 8.40 -0.98
CA ALA A 21 9.27 8.58 0.33
C ALA A 21 8.31 9.26 1.31
N GLY A 22 8.41 8.89 2.57
CA GLY A 22 7.66 9.50 3.66
C GLY A 22 7.10 8.47 4.65
N SER A 23 6.52 9.01 5.73
CA SER A 23 5.83 8.21 6.73
C SER A 23 4.33 8.27 6.51
N ALA A 24 3.65 7.18 6.79
CA ALA A 24 2.20 7.14 6.77
C ALA A 24 1.60 8.17 7.75
N SER A 25 0.44 8.70 7.42
CA SER A 25 -0.32 9.55 8.33
C SER A 25 -0.67 8.79 9.61
N ALA A 26 -0.93 9.51 10.70
CA ALA A 26 -1.30 8.90 11.97
C ALA A 26 -2.53 7.97 11.82
N GLU A 27 -3.52 8.38 11.03
CA GLU A 27 -4.72 7.56 10.77
C GLU A 27 -4.38 6.25 10.06
N ALA A 28 -3.53 6.29 9.04
CA ALA A 28 -3.11 5.08 8.32
C ALA A 28 -2.21 4.19 9.19
N ALA A 29 -1.28 4.77 9.96
CA ALA A 29 -0.40 4.05 10.87
C ALA A 29 -1.20 3.32 11.97
N ASP A 30 -2.15 4.00 12.61
CA ASP A 30 -3.02 3.40 13.62
C ASP A 30 -3.86 2.25 13.03
N ALA A 31 -4.39 2.42 11.81
CA ALA A 31 -5.16 1.39 11.15
C ALA A 31 -4.31 0.16 10.80
N ILE A 32 -3.07 0.36 10.37
CA ILE A 32 -2.08 -0.70 10.11
C ILE A 32 -1.79 -1.47 11.39
N GLU A 33 -1.43 -0.78 12.47
CA GLU A 33 -1.11 -1.41 13.74
C GLU A 33 -2.29 -2.24 14.26
N GLN A 34 -3.49 -1.68 14.27
CA GLN A 34 -4.69 -2.40 14.69
C GLN A 34 -4.98 -3.65 13.84
N ALA A 35 -4.77 -3.57 12.53
CA ALA A 35 -4.97 -4.69 11.64
C ALA A 35 -3.94 -5.81 11.90
N VAL A 36 -2.67 -5.49 12.05
CA VAL A 36 -1.60 -6.46 12.32
C VAL A 36 -1.84 -7.14 13.67
N LEU A 37 -2.03 -6.37 14.74
CA LEU A 37 -2.27 -6.91 16.09
C LEU A 37 -3.55 -7.74 16.15
N GLY A 38 -4.63 -7.29 15.51
CA GLY A 38 -5.90 -8.02 15.46
C GLY A 38 -5.79 -9.33 14.68
N PHE A 39 -5.03 -9.34 13.60
CA PHE A 39 -4.74 -10.53 12.81
C PHE A 39 -3.90 -11.54 13.62
N GLU A 40 -2.83 -11.08 14.26
CA GLU A 40 -1.98 -11.89 15.12
C GLU A 40 -2.78 -12.55 16.27
N ASP A 41 -3.58 -11.77 17.00
CA ASP A 41 -4.43 -12.29 18.09
C ASP A 41 -5.39 -13.38 17.57
N ALA A 42 -6.02 -13.14 16.43
CA ALA A 42 -6.92 -14.13 15.83
C ALA A 42 -6.18 -15.40 15.40
N MET A 43 -4.99 -15.26 14.80
CA MET A 43 -4.17 -16.41 14.37
C MET A 43 -3.64 -17.21 15.56
N HIS A 44 -3.19 -16.57 16.63
CA HIS A 44 -2.76 -17.24 17.86
C HIS A 44 -3.89 -18.05 18.52
N ARG A 45 -5.15 -17.64 18.34
CA ARG A 45 -6.33 -18.36 18.83
C ARG A 45 -6.90 -19.37 17.85
N PHE A 46 -6.29 -19.52 16.69
CA PHE A 46 -6.81 -20.34 15.59
C PHE A 46 -8.19 -19.90 15.09
N GLU A 47 -8.54 -18.61 15.25
CA GLU A 47 -9.79 -18.01 14.81
C GLU A 47 -9.68 -17.48 13.37
N PHE A 48 -9.43 -18.34 12.40
CA PHE A 48 -9.16 -17.96 11.02
C PHE A 48 -10.24 -17.08 10.39
N HIS A 49 -11.52 -17.33 10.71
CA HIS A 49 -12.62 -16.51 10.23
C HIS A 49 -12.53 -15.06 10.74
N ARG A 50 -12.03 -14.89 11.98
CA ARG A 50 -11.80 -13.57 12.57
C ARG A 50 -10.61 -12.88 11.94
N ALA A 51 -9.53 -13.61 11.68
CA ALA A 51 -8.36 -13.08 10.96
C ALA A 51 -8.77 -12.56 9.57
N LEU A 52 -9.59 -13.30 8.82
CA LEU A 52 -10.15 -12.85 7.54
C LEU A 52 -11.06 -11.63 7.69
N GLY A 53 -11.85 -11.56 8.75
CA GLY A 53 -12.68 -10.40 9.07
C GLY A 53 -11.85 -9.13 9.33
N VAL A 54 -10.70 -9.26 9.99
CA VAL A 54 -9.73 -8.17 10.19
C VAL A 54 -9.19 -7.69 8.83
N CYS A 55 -8.78 -8.61 7.97
CA CYS A 55 -8.30 -8.27 6.62
C CYS A 55 -9.35 -7.54 5.78
N ASP A 56 -10.60 -8.04 5.77
CA ASP A 56 -11.69 -7.40 5.02
C ASP A 56 -11.99 -5.99 5.55
N ALA A 57 -12.06 -5.82 6.86
CA ALA A 57 -12.29 -4.52 7.48
C ALA A 57 -11.16 -3.53 7.16
N PHE A 58 -9.91 -3.98 7.24
CA PHE A 58 -8.74 -3.16 6.92
C PHE A 58 -8.74 -2.73 5.46
N LEU A 59 -8.96 -3.66 4.50
CA LEU A 59 -9.03 -3.36 3.07
C LEU A 59 -10.14 -2.36 2.73
N ARG A 60 -11.33 -2.51 3.33
CA ARG A 60 -12.43 -1.54 3.14
C ARG A 60 -12.08 -0.16 3.70
N GLY A 61 -11.42 -0.13 4.87
CA GLY A 61 -10.92 1.11 5.48
C GLY A 61 -9.89 1.80 4.60
N ALA A 62 -8.89 1.08 4.12
CA ALA A 62 -7.85 1.58 3.23
C ALA A 62 -8.45 2.15 1.91
N ASN A 63 -9.36 1.42 1.27
CA ASN A 63 -10.07 1.90 0.08
C ASN A 63 -10.86 3.19 0.34
N LYS A 64 -11.49 3.29 1.51
CA LYS A 64 -12.22 4.51 1.88
C LYS A 64 -11.26 5.69 2.10
N ARG A 65 -10.20 5.51 2.89
CA ARG A 65 -9.18 6.56 3.12
C ARG A 65 -8.57 7.04 1.80
N TRP A 66 -8.18 6.11 0.92
CA TRP A 66 -7.70 6.45 -0.42
C TRP A 66 -8.73 7.29 -1.21
N SER A 67 -9.99 6.85 -1.25
CA SER A 67 -11.05 7.57 -1.97
C SER A 67 -11.26 8.98 -1.43
N ASP A 68 -11.26 9.14 -0.11
CA ASP A 68 -11.49 10.42 0.54
C ASP A 68 -10.28 11.36 0.37
N ALA A 69 -9.06 10.84 0.58
CA ALA A 69 -7.82 11.59 0.41
C ALA A 69 -7.60 12.05 -1.03
N SER A 70 -7.82 11.17 -2.01
CA SER A 70 -7.67 11.53 -3.44
C SER A 70 -8.70 12.57 -3.90
N LYS A 71 -9.92 12.54 -3.37
CA LYS A 71 -10.93 13.60 -3.64
C LYS A 71 -10.53 14.93 -3.00
N ALA A 72 -10.03 14.89 -1.76
CA ALA A 72 -9.57 16.08 -1.05
C ALA A 72 -8.37 16.73 -1.77
N ALA A 73 -7.40 15.93 -2.22
CA ALA A 73 -6.26 16.40 -2.98
C ALA A 73 -6.69 17.09 -4.30
N LYS A 74 -7.62 16.49 -5.04
CA LYS A 74 -8.17 17.07 -6.28
C LYS A 74 -8.90 18.37 -6.04
N ALA A 75 -9.71 18.44 -5.00
CA ALA A 75 -10.43 19.65 -4.63
C ALA A 75 -9.47 20.79 -4.27
N ALA A 76 -8.47 20.50 -3.43
CA ALA A 76 -7.44 21.46 -3.04
C ALA A 76 -6.60 21.92 -4.23
N GLY A 77 -6.22 21.02 -5.13
CA GLY A 77 -5.45 21.32 -6.33
C GLY A 77 -6.16 22.22 -7.34
N THR A 78 -7.48 22.33 -7.27
CA THR A 78 -8.26 23.29 -8.08
C THR A 78 -8.01 24.74 -7.63
N GLU A 79 -7.78 24.95 -6.32
CA GLU A 79 -7.54 26.27 -5.73
C GLU A 79 -6.04 26.55 -5.61
N ASP A 80 -5.27 25.57 -5.21
CA ASP A 80 -3.83 25.61 -4.99
C ASP A 80 -3.18 24.31 -5.48
N PRO A 81 -2.57 24.30 -6.68
CA PRO A 81 -1.92 23.12 -7.25
C PRO A 81 -0.86 22.51 -6.32
N ALA A 82 -0.03 23.32 -5.67
CA ALA A 82 1.04 22.81 -4.80
C ALA A 82 0.46 22.08 -3.59
N ARG A 83 -0.61 22.59 -3.01
CA ARG A 83 -1.32 21.94 -1.90
C ARG A 83 -2.00 20.66 -2.36
N GLY A 84 -2.54 20.63 -3.58
CA GLY A 84 -3.11 19.42 -4.17
C GLY A 84 -2.07 18.32 -4.33
N ASP A 85 -0.89 18.67 -4.81
CA ASP A 85 0.23 17.74 -5.01
C ASP A 85 0.75 17.19 -3.68
N ASP A 86 0.89 18.04 -2.65
CA ASP A 86 1.31 17.61 -1.30
C ASP A 86 0.32 16.59 -0.71
N LEU A 87 -0.98 16.87 -0.80
CA LEU A 87 -2.03 15.98 -0.30
C LEU A 87 -2.07 14.66 -1.09
N MET A 88 -1.88 14.71 -2.40
CA MET A 88 -1.82 13.51 -3.23
C MET A 88 -0.59 12.67 -2.89
N THR A 89 0.56 13.29 -2.68
CA THR A 89 1.79 12.60 -2.28
C THR A 89 1.58 11.86 -0.96
N GLN A 90 1.01 12.53 0.06
CA GLN A 90 0.69 11.87 1.33
C GLN A 90 -0.31 10.72 1.14
N ALA A 91 -1.35 10.92 0.35
CA ALA A 91 -2.32 9.86 0.05
C ALA A 91 -1.67 8.62 -0.58
N LEU A 92 -0.65 8.81 -1.40
CA LEU A 92 0.09 7.72 -2.03
C LEU A 92 1.03 7.01 -1.05
N VAL A 93 1.68 7.74 -0.15
CA VAL A 93 2.45 7.15 0.95
C VAL A 93 1.56 6.26 1.81
N ASP A 94 0.40 6.76 2.23
CA ASP A 94 -0.57 6.01 3.01
C ASP A 94 -1.06 4.76 2.25
N ALA A 95 -1.46 4.93 0.99
CA ALA A 95 -1.95 3.84 0.15
C ALA A 95 -0.89 2.76 -0.08
N PHE A 96 0.38 3.11 -0.25
CA PHE A 96 1.45 2.14 -0.38
C PHE A 96 1.66 1.36 0.91
N ALA A 97 1.74 2.04 2.06
CA ALA A 97 1.91 1.41 3.36
C ALA A 97 0.77 0.42 3.66
N GLU A 98 -0.48 0.86 3.46
CA GLU A 98 -1.67 0.02 3.66
C GLU A 98 -1.72 -1.16 2.68
N LEU A 99 -1.39 -0.95 1.40
CA LEU A 99 -1.38 -2.00 0.39
C LEU A 99 -0.32 -3.06 0.72
N ARG A 100 0.88 -2.66 1.14
CA ARG A 100 1.94 -3.57 1.56
C ARG A 100 1.46 -4.47 2.71
N VAL A 101 0.94 -3.87 3.77
CA VAL A 101 0.45 -4.62 4.94
C VAL A 101 -0.73 -5.54 4.55
N ALA A 102 -1.72 -5.03 3.82
CA ALA A 102 -2.84 -5.83 3.36
C ALA A 102 -2.37 -7.05 2.54
N THR A 103 -1.35 -6.86 1.69
CA THR A 103 -0.79 -7.93 0.86
C THR A 103 -0.09 -8.98 1.73
N VAL A 104 0.64 -8.57 2.76
CA VAL A 104 1.27 -9.50 3.73
C VAL A 104 0.21 -10.30 4.49
N LEU A 105 -0.82 -9.63 5.05
CA LEU A 105 -1.88 -10.30 5.79
C LEU A 105 -2.67 -11.30 4.94
N MET A 106 -2.89 -10.97 3.66
CA MET A 106 -3.67 -11.80 2.73
C MET A 106 -2.84 -12.88 2.04
N HIS A 107 -1.52 -12.88 2.14
CA HIS A 107 -0.65 -13.82 1.42
C HIS A 107 -0.97 -15.28 1.74
N GLY A 108 -1.27 -15.60 2.99
CA GLY A 108 -1.65 -16.96 3.39
C GLY A 108 -2.99 -17.45 2.82
N VAL A 109 -3.81 -16.56 2.26
CA VAL A 109 -5.16 -16.86 1.74
C VAL A 109 -5.20 -16.84 0.22
N VAL A 110 -4.57 -15.83 -0.38
CA VAL A 110 -4.53 -15.61 -1.84
C VAL A 110 -3.09 -15.39 -2.32
N PRO A 111 -2.20 -16.39 -2.16
CA PRO A 111 -0.77 -16.20 -2.36
C PRO A 111 -0.45 -15.69 -3.77
N ARG A 112 -1.06 -16.29 -4.81
CA ARG A 112 -0.79 -15.88 -6.19
C ARG A 112 -1.16 -14.43 -6.48
N GLY A 113 -2.28 -13.94 -5.95
CA GLY A 113 -2.67 -12.53 -6.12
C GLY A 113 -1.69 -11.59 -5.43
N CYS A 114 -1.24 -11.95 -4.23
CA CYS A 114 -0.26 -11.18 -3.48
C CYS A 114 1.13 -11.17 -4.15
N GLU A 115 1.56 -12.30 -4.70
CA GLU A 115 2.82 -12.41 -5.45
C GLU A 115 2.80 -11.56 -6.73
N LEU A 116 1.66 -11.46 -7.42
CA LEU A 116 1.50 -10.57 -8.57
C LEU A 116 1.60 -9.09 -8.16
N ILE A 117 1.10 -8.71 -6.99
CA ILE A 117 1.27 -7.35 -6.46
C ILE A 117 2.75 -7.08 -6.19
N CYS A 118 3.44 -8.03 -5.56
CA CYS A 118 4.87 -7.97 -5.30
C CYS A 118 5.68 -7.77 -6.61
N GLU A 119 5.28 -8.44 -7.71
CA GLU A 119 5.90 -8.29 -9.03
C GLU A 119 5.81 -6.84 -9.56
N TYR A 120 4.69 -6.12 -9.31
CA TYR A 120 4.55 -4.72 -9.70
C TYR A 120 5.50 -3.80 -8.92
N PHE A 121 5.78 -4.14 -7.68
CA PHE A 121 6.72 -3.36 -6.86
C PHE A 121 8.18 -3.70 -7.13
N ASP A 122 8.47 -4.72 -7.92
CA ASP A 122 9.84 -5.20 -8.20
C ASP A 122 10.64 -5.52 -6.94
N ILE A 123 9.98 -6.10 -5.95
CA ILE A 123 10.58 -6.48 -4.66
C ILE A 123 10.61 -8.01 -4.57
N ALA A 124 11.70 -8.56 -4.05
CA ALA A 124 11.81 -10.00 -3.82
C ALA A 124 10.73 -10.46 -2.82
N PRO A 125 10.01 -11.56 -3.11
CA PRO A 125 8.95 -12.06 -2.22
C PRO A 125 9.41 -12.27 -0.77
N GLU A 126 10.63 -12.74 -0.56
CA GLU A 126 11.20 -13.00 0.76
C GLU A 126 11.32 -11.71 1.60
N ALA A 127 11.64 -10.58 0.95
CA ALA A 127 11.70 -9.28 1.61
C ALA A 127 10.31 -8.68 1.80
N PHE A 128 9.43 -8.79 0.77
CA PHE A 128 8.11 -8.19 0.80
C PHE A 128 7.20 -8.84 1.86
N PHE A 129 7.21 -10.18 1.96
CA PHE A 129 6.35 -10.94 2.86
C PHE A 129 6.98 -11.23 4.23
N SER A 130 8.12 -10.59 4.56
CA SER A 130 8.72 -10.73 5.87
C SER A 130 7.81 -10.13 6.96
N TRP A 131 7.42 -10.98 7.93
CA TRP A 131 6.61 -10.53 9.07
C TRP A 131 7.38 -9.57 9.98
N ASP A 132 8.69 -9.73 10.08
CA ASP A 132 9.55 -8.90 10.92
C ASP A 132 9.54 -7.43 10.50
N HIS A 133 9.20 -7.16 9.23
CA HIS A 133 9.13 -5.82 8.65
C HIS A 133 7.71 -5.28 8.48
N VAL A 134 6.67 -6.00 8.95
CA VAL A 134 5.26 -5.65 8.66
C VAL A 134 4.84 -4.29 9.22
N LEU A 135 5.39 -3.89 10.37
CA LEU A 135 5.10 -2.61 11.03
C LEU A 135 6.11 -1.49 10.71
N GLU A 136 7.14 -1.77 9.91
CA GLU A 136 8.08 -0.74 9.49
C GLU A 136 7.40 0.33 8.63
N THR A 137 7.86 1.56 8.77
CA THR A 137 7.49 2.65 7.86
C THR A 137 7.96 2.34 6.44
N THR A 138 7.36 3.00 5.45
CA THR A 138 7.78 2.84 4.05
C THR A 138 9.27 3.14 3.87
N ASP A 139 9.77 4.19 4.51
CA ASP A 139 11.17 4.59 4.44
C ASP A 139 12.11 3.55 5.06
N GLU A 140 11.74 2.99 6.22
CA GLU A 140 12.51 1.91 6.87
C GLU A 140 12.53 0.65 6.02
N PHE A 141 11.38 0.29 5.46
CA PHE A 141 11.26 -0.85 4.56
C PHE A 141 12.15 -0.69 3.31
N VAL A 142 12.13 0.47 2.66
CA VAL A 142 13.00 0.73 1.49
C VAL A 142 14.48 0.69 1.87
N ARG A 143 14.86 1.23 3.05
CA ARG A 143 16.23 1.10 3.55
C ARG A 143 16.62 -0.35 3.84
N ALA A 144 15.70 -1.18 4.31
CA ALA A 144 15.97 -2.61 4.52
C ALA A 144 16.21 -3.36 3.20
N LEU A 145 15.68 -2.85 2.07
CA LEU A 145 16.02 -3.34 0.73
C LEU A 145 17.43 -2.90 0.25
N GLY A 146 18.13 -2.06 1.02
CA GLY A 146 19.42 -1.50 0.65
C GLY A 146 19.34 -0.27 -0.25
N GLU A 147 18.19 0.39 -0.30
CA GLU A 147 17.93 1.54 -1.17
C GLU A 147 17.58 2.80 -0.36
N GLU A 148 17.67 3.95 -1.00
CA GLU A 148 17.26 5.22 -0.41
C GLU A 148 15.74 5.42 -0.58
N PRO A 149 15.02 5.98 0.42
CA PRO A 149 13.62 6.34 0.30
C PRO A 149 13.33 7.19 -0.94
N GLY A 150 12.29 6.81 -1.69
CA GLY A 150 11.93 7.48 -2.94
C GLY A 150 12.73 7.05 -4.17
N SER A 151 13.72 6.14 -4.04
CA SER A 151 14.53 5.67 -5.16
C SER A 151 14.07 4.32 -5.73
N HIS A 152 13.35 3.51 -4.94
CA HIS A 152 12.92 2.18 -5.36
C HIS A 152 11.93 2.26 -6.50
N ARG A 153 12.30 1.71 -7.66
CA ARG A 153 11.47 1.76 -8.87
C ARG A 153 10.45 0.65 -8.90
N VAL A 154 9.22 1.00 -9.24
CA VAL A 154 8.16 0.04 -9.53
C VAL A 154 8.12 -0.30 -11.02
N LYS A 155 7.69 -1.53 -11.34
CA LYS A 155 7.46 -1.92 -12.74
C LYS A 155 6.18 -1.29 -13.24
N VAL A 156 6.25 -0.60 -14.37
CA VAL A 156 5.06 -0.17 -15.11
C VAL A 156 4.61 -1.34 -15.98
N LEU A 157 3.78 -2.21 -15.41
CA LEU A 157 3.20 -3.35 -16.12
C LEU A 157 1.81 -3.00 -16.65
N PRO A 158 1.36 -3.64 -17.75
CA PRO A 158 -0.02 -3.48 -18.20
C PRO A 158 -1.02 -3.85 -17.11
N PRO A 159 -2.21 -3.21 -17.05
CA PRO A 159 -3.24 -3.58 -16.11
C PRO A 159 -3.55 -5.07 -16.21
N ARG A 160 -3.53 -5.77 -15.10
CA ARG A 160 -3.97 -7.17 -15.00
C ARG A 160 -5.37 -7.22 -14.42
N PHE A 161 -6.21 -8.04 -15.01
CA PHE A 161 -7.58 -8.29 -14.54
C PHE A 161 -7.70 -9.66 -13.88
N ASP A 162 -6.62 -10.41 -13.83
CA ASP A 162 -6.55 -11.81 -13.40
C ASP A 162 -5.87 -12.02 -12.04
N PHE A 163 -5.68 -10.94 -11.25
CA PHE A 163 -5.07 -11.06 -9.92
C PHE A 163 -5.72 -12.14 -9.04
N PHE A 164 -7.01 -12.32 -9.18
CA PHE A 164 -7.81 -13.28 -8.42
C PHE A 164 -8.61 -14.21 -9.33
N ALA A 165 -8.16 -14.44 -10.56
CA ALA A 165 -8.75 -15.42 -11.44
C ALA A 165 -8.50 -16.85 -10.89
N TYR A 166 -9.54 -17.65 -10.87
CA TYR A 166 -9.51 -19.03 -10.39
C TYR A 166 -8.95 -19.98 -11.45
#